data_cd0a4d5acc7c7ca907357c3100776982
#
_entry.id   cd0a4d5acc7c7ca907357c3100776982
#
_cell.length_a   1.000
_cell.length_b   1.000
_cell.length_c   1.000
_cell.angle_alpha   90.00
_cell.angle_beta   90.00
_cell.angle_gamma   90.00
#
_symmetry.space_group_name_H-M   'P 1'
#
loop_
_entity.id
_entity.type
_entity.pdbx_description
1 polymer ?
#
loop_
_entity_poly.entity_id
_entity_poly.type
_entity_poly.pdbx_seq_one_letter_code
_entity_poly.pdbx_strand_id
1 'polypeptide(L)'
;MTSALVAIDLPGGPAFVETLKRIWDAGDAAFPVDRRLPRPARERLLTAMAPARIVDESGSHEQGDSRPVELGDALVVATSGSSGEPKGVVLTHDAVAASARASNDRLAVGHSDRWLACLPLSHVGGLSVVTRAVLSGTPLTVHAGFDAEAAMASGATLVSLVATALRRVDPAAFRTILLGGGPAPPDRPPNAVTTYGMTETGSGVVYDGLPLGSVEVRIDPAGEIHLRAPMLLRCYRDGTVPLVEGWFATGDLGRWLDDGRLHVEGRRADLIITGGENVWPAPVEDVLRRVPGVGDVAVTGTPDPEWGQLVTAYVVPAGTDPPTLDVVRAAVKQELPARCSPRRLVLVDTLPRTNLGKVARHRLRNP
;
A
#
# COMPACT_ATOMS: atom_id res chain seq x y z
N MET A 1 -9.12 -10.28 28.71
CA MET A 1 -8.75 -8.92 29.19
C MET A 1 -8.73 -8.02 27.96
N THR A 2 -9.22 -6.79 28.07
CA THR A 2 -9.32 -5.83 26.97
C THR A 2 -8.41 -4.65 27.26
N SER A 3 -7.87 -4.04 26.19
CA SER A 3 -7.07 -2.83 26.19
C SER A 3 -7.78 -1.72 25.44
N ALA A 4 -7.34 -0.48 25.61
CA ALA A 4 -7.90 0.64 24.87
C ALA A 4 -7.30 0.76 23.46
N LEU A 5 -8.11 1.26 22.52
CA LEU A 5 -7.61 1.77 21.26
C LEU A 5 -7.38 3.28 21.39
N VAL A 6 -6.18 3.75 21.13
CA VAL A 6 -5.83 5.18 21.21
C VAL A 6 -5.48 5.70 19.82
N ALA A 7 -6.23 6.67 19.36
CA ALA A 7 -5.95 7.34 18.08
C ALA A 7 -4.80 8.33 18.22
N ILE A 8 -3.85 8.32 17.27
CA ILE A 8 -2.76 9.29 17.18
C ILE A 8 -3.06 10.23 16.01
N ASP A 9 -3.49 11.45 16.30
CA ASP A 9 -3.72 12.54 15.34
C ASP A 9 -2.58 13.57 15.41
N LEU A 10 -1.35 13.09 15.30
CA LEU A 10 -0.14 13.90 15.31
C LEU A 10 0.57 13.87 13.94
N PRO A 11 1.27 14.94 13.55
CA PRO A 11 2.15 14.91 12.40
C PRO A 11 3.29 13.91 12.61
N GLY A 12 3.90 13.42 11.51
CA GLY A 12 5.12 12.64 11.60
C GLY A 12 6.23 13.44 12.28
N GLY A 13 6.89 12.82 13.28
CA GLY A 13 7.93 13.47 14.07
C GLY A 13 8.18 12.73 15.39
N PRO A 14 9.09 13.26 16.24
CA PRO A 14 9.42 12.65 17.53
C PRO A 14 8.20 12.47 18.44
N ALA A 15 7.27 13.45 18.48
CA ALA A 15 6.06 13.39 19.29
C ALA A 15 5.15 12.20 18.93
N PHE A 16 5.04 11.87 17.64
CA PHE A 16 4.32 10.68 17.19
C PHE A 16 4.97 9.39 17.73
N VAL A 17 6.29 9.29 17.61
CA VAL A 17 7.04 8.09 18.07
C VAL A 17 6.94 7.91 19.58
N GLU A 18 7.08 8.99 20.34
CA GLU A 18 6.94 8.97 21.80
C GLU A 18 5.52 8.60 22.23
N THR A 19 4.51 9.12 21.51
CA THR A 19 3.10 8.78 21.78
C THR A 19 2.83 7.31 21.50
N LEU A 20 3.33 6.77 20.37
CA LEU A 20 3.23 5.35 20.05
C LEU A 20 3.84 4.47 21.16
N LYS A 21 5.05 4.81 21.60
CA LYS A 21 5.73 4.08 22.69
C LYS A 21 4.91 4.12 23.99
N ARG A 22 4.44 5.31 24.40
CA ARG A 22 3.62 5.46 25.63
C ARG A 22 2.33 4.65 25.58
N ILE A 23 1.67 4.58 24.42
CA ILE A 23 0.48 3.74 24.22
C ILE A 23 0.85 2.27 24.42
N TRP A 24 1.92 1.80 23.81
CA TRP A 24 2.38 0.42 23.94
C TRP A 24 2.83 0.07 25.36
N ASP A 25 3.56 0.98 26.04
CA ASP A 25 3.98 0.80 27.43
C ASP A 25 2.79 0.73 28.40
N ALA A 26 1.66 1.36 28.06
CA ALA A 26 0.40 1.25 28.79
C ALA A 26 -0.38 -0.06 28.50
N GLY A 27 0.08 -0.88 27.55
CA GLY A 27 -0.61 -2.08 27.10
C GLY A 27 -1.79 -1.82 26.17
N ASP A 28 -1.88 -0.60 25.60
CA ASP A 28 -2.93 -0.16 24.69
C ASP A 28 -2.49 -0.32 23.22
N ALA A 29 -3.45 -0.33 22.29
CA ALA A 29 -3.18 -0.34 20.85
C ALA A 29 -3.27 1.07 20.26
N ALA A 30 -2.41 1.35 19.27
CA ALA A 30 -2.39 2.63 18.58
C ALA A 30 -3.14 2.58 17.25
N PHE A 31 -3.85 3.67 16.95
CA PHE A 31 -4.52 3.89 15.67
C PHE A 31 -4.03 5.21 15.06
N PRO A 32 -3.07 5.19 14.11
CA PRO A 32 -2.62 6.38 13.42
C PRO A 32 -3.70 6.95 12.48
N VAL A 33 -4.08 8.21 12.70
CA VAL A 33 -5.10 8.90 11.91
C VAL A 33 -4.49 9.50 10.65
N ASP A 34 -5.16 9.36 9.50
CA ASP A 34 -4.73 10.03 8.26
C ASP A 34 -5.16 11.50 8.26
N ARG A 35 -4.25 12.38 8.62
CA ARG A 35 -4.47 13.84 8.68
C ARG A 35 -4.73 14.51 7.33
N ARG A 36 -4.44 13.81 6.22
CA ARG A 36 -4.70 14.30 4.85
C ARG A 36 -6.16 14.17 4.45
N LEU A 37 -6.93 13.39 5.20
CA LEU A 37 -8.36 13.23 4.97
C LEU A 37 -9.10 14.54 5.23
N PRO A 38 -10.06 14.91 4.38
CA PRO A 38 -11.03 15.96 4.70
C PRO A 38 -11.74 15.66 6.02
N ARG A 39 -12.09 16.71 6.76
CA ARG A 39 -12.71 16.60 8.09
C ARG A 39 -13.87 15.58 8.15
N PRO A 40 -14.87 15.59 7.22
CA PRO A 40 -15.96 14.63 7.29
C PRO A 40 -15.53 13.17 7.09
N ALA A 41 -14.47 12.93 6.29
CA ALA A 41 -13.93 11.59 6.08
C ALA A 41 -13.15 11.11 7.31
N ARG A 42 -12.43 12.02 7.98
CA ARG A 42 -11.72 11.73 9.23
C ARG A 42 -12.69 11.43 10.38
N GLU A 43 -13.79 12.18 10.49
CA GLU A 43 -14.85 11.92 11.48
C GLU A 43 -15.49 10.54 11.27
N ARG A 44 -15.85 10.18 10.02
CA ARG A 44 -16.33 8.82 9.71
C ARG A 44 -15.32 7.74 10.06
N LEU A 45 -14.04 7.99 9.78
CA LEU A 45 -12.96 7.06 10.10
C LEU A 45 -12.86 6.85 11.62
N LEU A 46 -12.87 7.92 12.42
CA LEU A 46 -12.83 7.85 13.88
C LEU A 46 -14.06 7.12 14.42
N THR A 47 -15.26 7.42 13.91
CA THR A 47 -16.47 6.69 14.28
C THR A 47 -16.37 5.19 13.97
N ALA A 48 -15.89 4.82 12.80
CA ALA A 48 -15.75 3.41 12.41
C ALA A 48 -14.73 2.65 13.27
N MET A 49 -13.61 3.31 13.64
CA MET A 49 -12.57 2.71 14.48
C MET A 49 -12.93 2.75 15.97
N ALA A 50 -13.74 3.69 16.41
CA ALA A 50 -14.22 3.87 17.79
C ALA A 50 -13.07 3.79 18.83
N PRO A 51 -12.06 4.71 18.78
CA PRO A 51 -11.00 4.75 19.77
C PRO A 51 -11.53 5.23 21.14
N ALA A 52 -10.89 4.83 22.23
CA ALA A 52 -11.20 5.32 23.56
C ALA A 52 -10.69 6.75 23.80
N ARG A 53 -9.57 7.08 23.17
CA ARG A 53 -8.93 8.39 23.28
C ARG A 53 -8.35 8.83 21.94
N ILE A 54 -8.26 10.14 21.75
CA ILE A 54 -7.53 10.77 20.66
C ILE A 54 -6.41 11.60 21.26
N VAL A 55 -5.18 11.39 20.80
CA VAL A 55 -4.02 12.20 21.16
C VAL A 55 -3.67 13.09 19.97
N ASP A 56 -3.75 14.39 20.14
CA ASP A 56 -3.41 15.40 19.14
C ASP A 56 -2.46 16.46 19.72
N GLU A 57 -2.21 17.53 18.96
CA GLU A 57 -1.31 18.61 19.38
C GLU A 57 -1.83 19.40 20.58
N SER A 58 -3.12 19.31 20.90
CA SER A 58 -3.75 19.98 22.07
C SER A 58 -3.75 19.10 23.33
N GLY A 59 -3.48 17.79 23.18
CA GLY A 59 -3.42 16.86 24.30
C GLY A 59 -4.15 15.54 24.04
N SER A 60 -4.66 14.94 25.12
CA SER A 60 -5.40 13.67 25.09
C SER A 60 -6.87 13.91 25.41
N HIS A 61 -7.76 13.41 24.55
CA HIS A 61 -9.21 13.62 24.61
C HIS A 61 -9.94 12.29 24.67
N GLU A 62 -10.72 12.05 25.73
CA GLU A 62 -11.54 10.86 25.87
C GLU A 62 -12.70 10.87 24.85
N GLN A 63 -13.08 9.68 24.37
CA GLN A 63 -14.19 9.48 23.45
C GLN A 63 -15.31 8.67 24.11
N GLY A 64 -16.58 9.09 23.95
CA GLY A 64 -17.70 8.48 24.63
C GLY A 64 -18.04 7.06 24.13
N ASP A 65 -18.12 6.88 22.81
CA ASP A 65 -18.45 5.61 22.18
C ASP A 65 -17.18 4.89 21.71
N SER A 66 -16.56 4.14 22.62
CA SER A 66 -15.33 3.41 22.31
C SER A 66 -15.58 1.91 22.20
N ARG A 67 -14.80 1.26 21.34
CA ARG A 67 -14.75 -0.19 21.23
C ARG A 67 -13.33 -0.64 21.63
N PRO A 68 -13.18 -1.48 22.67
CA PRO A 68 -11.87 -1.96 23.11
C PRO A 68 -11.22 -2.86 22.07
N VAL A 69 -9.94 -3.13 22.27
CA VAL A 69 -9.15 -4.15 21.57
C VAL A 69 -8.79 -5.27 22.55
N GLU A 70 -8.23 -6.37 22.06
CA GLU A 70 -7.75 -7.42 22.93
C GLU A 70 -6.37 -7.10 23.50
N LEU A 71 -6.06 -7.67 24.65
CA LEU A 71 -4.72 -7.59 25.21
C LEU A 71 -3.71 -8.22 24.26
N GLY A 72 -2.64 -7.51 23.94
CA GLY A 72 -1.63 -7.93 22.97
C GLY A 72 -1.82 -7.33 21.57
N ASP A 73 -2.94 -6.66 21.29
CA ASP A 73 -3.07 -5.85 20.08
C ASP A 73 -2.16 -4.61 20.17
N ALA A 74 -1.42 -4.34 19.11
CA ALA A 74 -0.46 -3.24 19.05
C ALA A 74 -0.94 -2.08 18.18
N LEU A 75 -1.56 -2.41 17.05
CA LEU A 75 -1.94 -1.44 16.03
C LEU A 75 -3.32 -1.77 15.44
N VAL A 76 -4.07 -0.73 15.16
CA VAL A 76 -5.18 -0.76 14.20
C VAL A 76 -4.83 0.16 13.04
N VAL A 77 -4.75 -0.38 11.84
CA VAL A 77 -4.41 0.41 10.65
C VAL A 77 -5.59 0.41 9.69
N ALA A 78 -6.09 1.59 9.37
CA ALA A 78 -7.25 1.71 8.49
C ALA A 78 -6.89 1.50 7.02
N THR A 79 -7.77 0.80 6.31
CA THR A 79 -7.71 0.63 4.86
C THR A 79 -9.02 1.07 4.23
N SER A 80 -8.96 1.52 2.97
CA SER A 80 -10.17 1.72 2.17
C SER A 80 -10.70 0.35 1.77
N GLY A 81 -11.75 -0.12 2.44
CA GLY A 81 -12.43 -1.36 2.04
C GLY A 81 -12.93 -1.30 0.59
N SER A 82 -13.09 -2.46 -0.04
CA SER A 82 -13.67 -2.58 -1.39
C SER A 82 -15.12 -2.06 -1.47
N SER A 83 -15.82 -2.02 -0.34
CA SER A 83 -17.17 -1.45 -0.18
C SER A 83 -17.19 0.09 -0.03
N GLY A 84 -16.02 0.73 0.05
CA GLY A 84 -15.90 2.17 0.34
C GLY A 84 -15.91 2.53 1.82
N GLU A 85 -16.32 1.62 2.70
CA GLU A 85 -16.26 1.81 4.15
C GLU A 85 -14.86 1.49 4.70
N PRO A 86 -14.35 2.29 5.68
CA PRO A 86 -13.07 2.04 6.28
C PRO A 86 -13.04 0.70 7.03
N LYS A 87 -12.05 -0.15 6.71
CA LYS A 87 -11.75 -1.35 7.50
C LYS A 87 -10.51 -1.09 8.36
N GLY A 88 -10.56 -1.50 9.62
CA GLY A 88 -9.39 -1.48 10.51
C GLY A 88 -8.72 -2.85 10.56
N VAL A 89 -7.48 -2.92 10.20
CA VAL A 89 -6.65 -4.14 10.33
C VAL A 89 -6.02 -4.14 11.71
N VAL A 90 -6.26 -5.18 12.49
CA VAL A 90 -5.72 -5.34 13.85
C VAL A 90 -4.46 -6.19 13.79
N LEU A 91 -3.34 -5.61 14.23
CA LEU A 91 -2.03 -6.26 14.29
C LEU A 91 -1.60 -6.39 15.75
N THR A 92 -1.18 -7.59 16.16
CA THR A 92 -0.65 -7.84 17.51
C THR A 92 0.80 -7.38 17.65
N HIS A 93 1.29 -7.21 18.87
CA HIS A 93 2.70 -6.94 19.14
C HIS A 93 3.61 -8.00 18.53
N ASP A 94 3.23 -9.29 18.61
CA ASP A 94 3.98 -10.39 18.01
C ASP A 94 4.04 -10.28 16.49
N ALA A 95 2.93 -9.94 15.85
CA ALA A 95 2.87 -9.75 14.39
C ALA A 95 3.75 -8.58 13.94
N VAL A 96 3.67 -7.43 14.64
CA VAL A 96 4.50 -6.26 14.35
C VAL A 96 5.98 -6.56 14.57
N ALA A 97 6.32 -7.28 15.65
CA ALA A 97 7.70 -7.67 15.94
C ALA A 97 8.23 -8.69 14.91
N ALA A 98 7.42 -9.66 14.48
CA ALA A 98 7.79 -10.61 13.43
C ALA A 98 8.07 -9.90 12.09
N SER A 99 7.22 -8.96 11.70
CA SER A 99 7.42 -8.13 10.50
C SER A 99 8.71 -7.30 10.58
N ALA A 100 8.98 -6.68 11.73
CA ALA A 100 10.17 -5.87 11.96
C ALA A 100 11.45 -6.73 11.85
N ARG A 101 11.51 -7.88 12.54
CA ARG A 101 12.64 -8.80 12.50
C ARG A 101 12.89 -9.32 11.08
N ALA A 102 11.89 -9.90 10.44
CA ALA A 102 12.05 -10.48 9.10
C ALA A 102 12.53 -9.45 8.06
N SER A 103 12.05 -8.21 8.15
CA SER A 103 12.49 -7.13 7.28
C SER A 103 13.93 -6.71 7.56
N ASN A 104 14.29 -6.52 8.83
CA ASN A 104 15.65 -6.10 9.23
C ASN A 104 16.69 -7.18 8.89
N ASP A 105 16.36 -8.46 9.10
CA ASP A 105 17.21 -9.60 8.72
C ASP A 105 17.45 -9.64 7.22
N ARG A 106 16.39 -9.49 6.41
CA ARG A 106 16.49 -9.49 4.94
C ARG A 106 17.34 -8.33 4.40
N LEU A 107 17.33 -7.19 5.08
CA LEU A 107 18.07 -5.99 4.69
C LEU A 107 19.44 -5.89 5.34
N ALA A 108 19.81 -6.87 6.16
CA ALA A 108 21.04 -6.88 6.96
C ALA A 108 21.22 -5.53 7.71
N VAL A 109 20.17 -5.11 8.42
CA VAL A 109 20.22 -3.85 9.17
C VAL A 109 21.22 -3.96 10.32
N GLY A 110 22.19 -3.04 10.37
CA GLY A 110 23.28 -3.03 11.34
C GLY A 110 23.38 -1.73 12.14
N HIS A 111 24.39 -1.66 13.01
CA HIS A 111 24.60 -0.53 13.92
C HIS A 111 24.89 0.82 13.23
N SER A 112 25.41 0.78 11.99
CA SER A 112 25.66 1.98 11.19
C SER A 112 24.43 2.50 10.46
N ASP A 113 23.32 1.75 10.50
CA ASP A 113 22.13 2.12 9.77
C ASP A 113 21.26 3.11 10.53
N ARG A 114 20.55 3.92 9.77
CA ARG A 114 19.53 4.86 10.23
C ARG A 114 18.32 4.78 9.29
N TRP A 115 17.14 4.60 9.85
CA TRP A 115 15.88 4.64 9.11
C TRP A 115 15.38 6.07 8.91
N LEU A 116 14.81 6.34 7.73
CA LEU A 116 13.98 7.51 7.47
C LEU A 116 12.52 7.09 7.26
N ALA A 117 11.62 7.57 8.10
CA ALA A 117 10.17 7.53 7.91
C ALA A 117 9.69 8.86 7.33
N CYS A 118 9.40 8.92 6.04
CA CYS A 118 8.90 10.09 5.33
C CYS A 118 7.59 9.83 4.55
N LEU A 119 7.11 8.60 4.56
CA LEU A 119 5.77 8.26 4.07
C LEU A 119 4.74 8.44 5.19
N PRO A 120 3.45 8.59 4.85
CA PRO A 120 2.40 8.79 5.84
C PRO A 120 2.34 7.67 6.88
N LEU A 121 2.36 8.05 8.16
CA LEU A 121 2.37 7.11 9.29
C LEU A 121 1.00 6.45 9.55
N SER A 122 -0.05 6.92 8.89
CA SER A 122 -1.38 6.26 8.87
C SER A 122 -1.42 5.01 7.99
N HIS A 123 -0.33 4.70 7.28
CA HIS A 123 -0.22 3.55 6.39
C HIS A 123 1.01 2.73 6.71
N VAL A 124 0.93 1.42 6.49
CA VAL A 124 2.02 0.48 6.80
C VAL A 124 3.33 0.82 6.08
N GLY A 125 3.30 1.47 4.92
CA GLY A 125 4.51 1.91 4.22
C GLY A 125 5.38 2.88 5.01
N GLY A 126 4.76 3.80 5.78
CA GLY A 126 5.46 4.71 6.69
C GLY A 126 5.56 4.15 8.10
N LEU A 127 4.44 3.64 8.64
CA LEU A 127 4.36 3.14 10.01
C LEU A 127 5.34 2.01 10.29
N SER A 128 5.50 1.07 9.35
CA SER A 128 6.42 -0.07 9.52
C SER A 128 7.89 0.34 9.62
N VAL A 129 8.27 1.49 9.07
CA VAL A 129 9.62 2.05 9.27
C VAL A 129 9.81 2.46 10.73
N VAL A 130 8.81 3.12 11.31
CA VAL A 130 8.82 3.51 12.72
C VAL A 130 8.89 2.27 13.62
N THR A 131 8.00 1.29 13.40
CA THR A 131 7.96 0.08 14.23
C THR A 131 9.24 -0.75 14.13
N ARG A 132 9.84 -0.89 12.95
CA ARG A 132 11.15 -1.55 12.76
C ARG A 132 12.23 -0.89 13.59
N ALA A 133 12.35 0.43 13.47
CA ALA A 133 13.37 1.19 14.17
C ALA A 133 13.17 1.14 15.69
N VAL A 134 11.94 1.31 16.18
CA VAL A 134 11.62 1.27 17.61
C VAL A 134 11.92 -0.10 18.20
N LEU A 135 11.51 -1.18 17.54
CA LEU A 135 11.68 -2.54 18.06
C LEU A 135 13.13 -3.06 17.97
N SER A 136 13.91 -2.58 17.00
CA SER A 136 15.32 -2.98 16.86
C SER A 136 16.30 -2.03 17.54
N GLY A 137 15.85 -0.87 18.03
CA GLY A 137 16.74 0.16 18.55
C GLY A 137 17.57 0.87 17.47
N THR A 138 17.24 0.67 16.17
CA THR A 138 17.94 1.35 15.07
C THR A 138 17.64 2.85 15.10
N PRO A 139 18.62 3.73 14.92
CA PRO A 139 18.40 5.17 14.79
C PRO A 139 17.31 5.51 13.76
N LEU A 140 16.43 6.47 14.10
CA LEU A 140 15.26 6.83 13.30
C LEU A 140 15.18 8.34 13.13
N THR A 141 14.98 8.76 11.88
CA THR A 141 14.54 10.12 11.54
C THR A 141 13.10 10.04 11.02
N VAL A 142 12.23 10.94 11.49
CA VAL A 142 10.82 10.97 11.09
C VAL A 142 10.47 12.35 10.56
N HIS A 143 10.00 12.41 9.33
CA HIS A 143 9.51 13.64 8.71
C HIS A 143 7.97 13.65 8.70
N ALA A 144 7.38 14.84 8.73
CA ALA A 144 5.93 15.01 8.66
C ALA A 144 5.34 14.58 7.29
N GLY A 145 6.19 14.48 6.27
CA GLY A 145 5.84 14.04 4.92
C GLY A 145 7.08 13.91 4.07
N PHE A 146 6.90 13.52 2.80
CA PHE A 146 7.99 13.39 1.85
C PHE A 146 8.39 14.73 1.26
N ASP A 147 9.63 15.12 1.49
CA ASP A 147 10.36 16.16 0.80
C ASP A 147 11.68 15.57 0.30
N ALA A 148 12.02 15.77 -0.97
CA ALA A 148 13.16 15.10 -1.59
C ALA A 148 14.50 15.60 -1.07
N GLU A 149 14.66 16.92 -0.89
CA GLU A 149 15.90 17.53 -0.40
C GLU A 149 16.15 17.16 1.06
N ALA A 150 15.09 17.32 1.91
CA ALA A 150 15.17 16.94 3.30
C ALA A 150 15.43 15.43 3.50
N ALA A 151 14.86 14.58 2.63
CA ALA A 151 15.11 13.14 2.67
C ALA A 151 16.57 12.80 2.39
N MET A 152 17.15 13.36 1.34
CA MET A 152 18.57 13.17 1.01
C MET A 152 19.53 13.76 2.06
N ALA A 153 19.15 14.89 2.67
CA ALA A 153 19.94 15.53 3.72
C ALA A 153 19.81 14.88 5.10
N SER A 154 18.91 13.88 5.28
CA SER A 154 18.60 13.28 6.58
C SER A 154 19.72 12.46 7.21
N GLY A 155 20.74 12.08 6.45
CA GLY A 155 21.79 11.15 6.87
C GLY A 155 21.29 9.72 7.10
N ALA A 156 20.10 9.38 6.62
CA ALA A 156 19.56 8.04 6.71
C ALA A 156 20.20 7.12 5.66
N THR A 157 20.43 5.86 6.02
CA THR A 157 20.92 4.83 5.11
C THR A 157 19.80 3.98 4.53
N LEU A 158 18.65 3.97 5.18
CA LEU A 158 17.49 3.15 4.84
C LEU A 158 16.23 4.02 4.74
N VAL A 159 15.48 3.86 3.66
CA VAL A 159 14.24 4.60 3.43
C VAL A 159 13.19 3.72 2.74
N SER A 160 11.90 3.94 3.05
CA SER A 160 10.80 3.37 2.26
C SER A 160 10.19 4.45 1.38
N LEU A 161 10.09 4.17 0.09
CA LEU A 161 9.54 5.10 -0.91
C LEU A 161 8.48 4.41 -1.79
N VAL A 162 7.71 5.24 -2.46
CA VAL A 162 6.87 4.83 -3.61
C VAL A 162 7.55 5.25 -4.91
N ALA A 163 7.15 4.66 -6.04
CA ALA A 163 7.81 4.91 -7.33
C ALA A 163 7.87 6.41 -7.72
N THR A 164 6.84 7.19 -7.38
CA THR A 164 6.81 8.63 -7.65
C THR A 164 7.79 9.43 -6.79
N ALA A 165 8.05 9.00 -5.57
CA ALA A 165 9.03 9.61 -4.67
C ALA A 165 10.47 9.22 -5.08
N LEU A 166 10.69 7.97 -5.50
CA LEU A 166 11.99 7.49 -6.00
C LEU A 166 12.52 8.36 -7.14
N ARG A 167 11.67 8.79 -8.06
CA ARG A 167 12.06 9.65 -9.21
C ARG A 167 12.53 11.06 -8.80
N ARG A 168 12.36 11.45 -7.55
CA ARG A 168 12.65 12.79 -7.03
C ARG A 168 13.89 12.85 -6.15
N VAL A 169 14.51 11.72 -5.86
CA VAL A 169 15.73 11.63 -5.05
C VAL A 169 16.89 11.09 -5.86
N ASP A 170 18.11 11.42 -5.45
CA ASP A 170 19.29 10.67 -5.89
C ASP A 170 19.34 9.37 -5.08
N PRO A 171 19.23 8.20 -5.73
CA PRO A 171 19.29 6.91 -5.03
C PRO A 171 20.60 6.69 -4.27
N ALA A 172 21.70 7.30 -4.70
CA ALA A 172 23.01 7.16 -4.05
C ALA A 172 23.04 7.76 -2.63
N ALA A 173 22.06 8.60 -2.26
CA ALA A 173 21.93 9.12 -0.91
C ALA A 173 21.59 8.03 0.13
N PHE A 174 21.16 6.84 -0.30
CA PHE A 174 20.72 5.75 0.58
C PHE A 174 21.49 4.46 0.27
N ARG A 175 21.77 3.68 1.31
CA ARG A 175 22.28 2.30 1.13
C ARG A 175 21.21 1.39 0.53
N THR A 176 19.97 1.52 1.02
CA THR A 176 18.85 0.71 0.56
C THR A 176 17.55 1.50 0.55
N ILE A 177 16.83 1.39 -0.54
CA ILE A 177 15.49 1.96 -0.72
C ILE A 177 14.49 0.82 -0.80
N LEU A 178 13.54 0.74 0.13
CA LEU A 178 12.39 -0.15 0.02
C LEU A 178 11.35 0.48 -0.89
N LEU A 179 11.04 -0.17 -1.99
CA LEU A 179 10.09 0.32 -2.97
C LEU A 179 8.80 -0.50 -2.90
N GLY A 180 7.73 0.16 -2.47
CA GLY A 180 6.43 -0.50 -2.29
C GLY A 180 5.27 0.32 -2.83
N GLY A 181 4.08 -0.21 -2.61
CA GLY A 181 2.82 0.49 -2.89
C GLY A 181 2.31 0.37 -4.33
N GLY A 182 3.05 -0.24 -5.24
CA GLY A 182 2.67 -0.46 -6.64
C GLY A 182 3.75 -1.17 -7.42
N PRO A 183 3.59 -1.37 -8.74
CA PRO A 183 4.62 -1.94 -9.60
C PRO A 183 5.91 -1.12 -9.53
N ALA A 184 7.05 -1.80 -9.52
CA ALA A 184 8.34 -1.14 -9.59
C ALA A 184 8.61 -0.62 -11.01
N PRO A 185 9.25 0.55 -11.16
CA PRO A 185 9.70 1.00 -12.46
C PRO A 185 10.75 0.03 -13.02
N PRO A 186 10.77 -0.23 -14.34
CA PRO A 186 11.69 -1.19 -14.96
C PRO A 186 13.17 -0.74 -14.85
N ASP A 187 13.38 0.55 -14.76
CA ASP A 187 14.69 1.23 -14.64
C ASP A 187 15.08 1.55 -13.18
N ARG A 188 14.56 0.78 -12.22
CA ARG A 188 14.85 1.01 -10.80
C ARG A 188 16.36 0.88 -10.50
N PRO A 189 16.91 1.70 -9.58
CA PRO A 189 18.32 1.63 -9.22
C PRO A 189 18.64 0.32 -8.47
N PRO A 190 19.90 -0.17 -8.53
CA PRO A 190 20.30 -1.46 -7.96
C PRO A 190 20.08 -1.58 -6.44
N ASN A 191 20.12 -0.47 -5.71
CA ASN A 191 19.87 -0.40 -4.26
C ASN A 191 18.39 -0.24 -3.89
N ALA A 192 17.49 -0.25 -4.88
CA ALA A 192 16.04 -0.26 -4.63
C ALA A 192 15.52 -1.70 -4.61
N VAL A 193 15.08 -2.16 -3.45
CA VAL A 193 14.49 -3.48 -3.20
C VAL A 193 12.97 -3.36 -3.33
N THR A 194 12.37 -4.12 -4.23
CA THR A 194 10.90 -4.13 -4.39
C THR A 194 10.24 -4.91 -3.26
N THR A 195 9.08 -4.46 -2.82
CA THR A 195 8.33 -5.15 -1.78
C THR A 195 6.89 -5.41 -2.19
N TYR A 196 6.42 -6.64 -1.94
CA TYR A 196 5.02 -6.99 -1.98
C TYR A 196 4.52 -7.26 -0.57
N GLY A 197 3.39 -6.69 -0.24
CA GLY A 197 2.70 -6.82 1.03
C GLY A 197 1.54 -5.84 1.10
N MET A 198 0.83 -5.90 2.20
CA MET A 198 -0.39 -5.13 2.43
C MET A 198 -0.56 -4.77 3.90
N THR A 199 -1.63 -4.08 4.25
CA THR A 199 -1.88 -3.71 5.64
C THR A 199 -2.05 -4.95 6.51
N GLU A 200 -2.69 -5.98 5.98
CA GLU A 200 -2.94 -7.27 6.63
C GLU A 200 -1.66 -8.06 6.95
N THR A 201 -0.54 -7.72 6.32
CA THR A 201 0.79 -8.29 6.61
C THR A 201 1.69 -7.35 7.41
N GLY A 202 1.15 -6.21 7.87
CA GLY A 202 1.86 -5.18 8.62
C GLY A 202 2.96 -4.45 7.84
N SER A 203 3.42 -5.01 6.73
CA SER A 203 4.46 -4.47 5.84
C SER A 203 4.64 -5.36 4.60
N GLY A 204 5.76 -5.17 3.85
CA GLY A 204 6.19 -6.11 2.82
C GLY A 204 6.57 -7.48 3.39
N VAL A 205 6.19 -8.54 2.70
CA VAL A 205 6.47 -9.95 3.06
C VAL A 205 7.23 -10.70 1.97
N VAL A 206 7.29 -10.14 0.75
CA VAL A 206 8.10 -10.67 -0.36
C VAL A 206 8.98 -9.53 -0.86
N TYR A 207 10.29 -9.74 -0.89
CA TYR A 207 11.29 -8.75 -1.30
C TYR A 207 12.02 -9.24 -2.55
N ASP A 208 11.98 -8.43 -3.64
CA ASP A 208 12.51 -8.81 -4.96
C ASP A 208 12.01 -10.18 -5.45
N GLY A 209 10.72 -10.46 -5.20
CA GLY A 209 10.08 -11.71 -5.56
C GLY A 209 10.38 -12.90 -4.62
N LEU A 210 11.22 -12.72 -3.61
CA LEU A 210 11.55 -13.78 -2.65
C LEU A 210 10.81 -13.55 -1.33
N PRO A 211 10.05 -14.53 -0.82
CA PRO A 211 9.43 -14.46 0.49
C PRO A 211 10.46 -14.25 1.60
N LEU A 212 10.10 -13.47 2.63
CA LEU A 212 10.88 -13.38 3.85
C LEU A 212 10.92 -14.74 4.56
N GLY A 213 11.97 -15.04 5.32
CA GLY A 213 12.26 -16.38 5.85
C GLY A 213 11.15 -17.04 6.68
N SER A 214 10.21 -16.25 7.24
CA SER A 214 9.07 -16.76 8.01
C SER A 214 7.74 -16.73 7.23
N VAL A 215 7.78 -16.47 5.92
CA VAL A 215 6.60 -16.31 5.06
C VAL A 215 6.46 -17.51 4.14
N GLU A 216 5.33 -18.17 4.22
CA GLU A 216 4.93 -19.20 3.27
C GLU A 216 3.96 -18.58 2.25
N VAL A 217 4.19 -18.92 0.98
CA VAL A 217 3.37 -18.48 -0.14
C VAL A 217 2.81 -19.69 -0.86
N ARG A 218 1.52 -19.74 -1.04
CA ARG A 218 0.82 -20.71 -1.86
C ARG A 218 0.04 -19.99 -2.95
N ILE A 219 0.05 -20.53 -4.16
CA ILE A 219 -0.79 -20.09 -5.26
C ILE A 219 -1.83 -21.17 -5.52
N ASP A 220 -3.10 -20.82 -5.47
CA ASP A 220 -4.18 -21.77 -5.72
C ASP A 220 -4.37 -22.04 -7.23
N PRO A 221 -5.21 -23.04 -7.62
CA PRO A 221 -5.46 -23.34 -9.03
C PRO A 221 -6.08 -22.19 -9.85
N ALA A 222 -6.68 -21.19 -9.17
CA ALA A 222 -7.21 -19.99 -9.80
C ALA A 222 -6.17 -18.86 -9.90
N GLY A 223 -4.91 -19.11 -9.46
CA GLY A 223 -3.81 -18.17 -9.48
C GLY A 223 -3.80 -17.20 -8.30
N GLU A 224 -4.67 -17.35 -7.29
CA GLU A 224 -4.67 -16.47 -6.13
C GLU A 224 -3.53 -16.76 -5.18
N ILE A 225 -2.87 -15.68 -4.77
CA ILE A 225 -1.78 -15.73 -3.79
C ILE A 225 -2.38 -15.85 -2.38
N HIS A 226 -1.97 -16.89 -1.65
CA HIS A 226 -2.28 -17.08 -0.24
C HIS A 226 -1.00 -16.97 0.57
N LEU A 227 -1.09 -16.33 1.73
CA LEU A 227 0.03 -16.11 2.63
C LEU A 227 -0.23 -16.79 3.98
N ARG A 228 0.80 -17.43 4.55
CA ARG A 228 0.84 -17.86 5.94
C ARG A 228 2.13 -17.33 6.57
N ALA A 229 1.99 -16.52 7.63
CA ALA A 229 3.12 -15.84 8.23
C ALA A 229 2.78 -15.34 9.65
N PRO A 230 3.78 -15.23 10.53
CA PRO A 230 3.57 -14.74 11.91
C PRO A 230 3.21 -13.26 11.99
N MET A 231 3.39 -12.49 10.91
CA MET A 231 3.06 -11.06 10.84
C MET A 231 1.67 -10.78 10.28
N LEU A 232 0.83 -11.79 10.03
CA LEU A 232 -0.54 -11.58 9.57
C LEU A 232 -1.40 -10.92 10.64
N LEU A 233 -2.42 -10.20 10.18
CA LEU A 233 -3.44 -9.62 11.02
C LEU A 233 -4.09 -10.68 11.92
N ARG A 234 -4.50 -10.27 13.12
CA ARG A 234 -5.34 -11.11 13.98
C ARG A 234 -6.78 -11.15 13.45
N CYS A 235 -7.34 -9.98 13.16
CA CYS A 235 -8.69 -9.83 12.62
C CYS A 235 -8.87 -8.43 12.00
N TYR A 236 -10.02 -8.18 11.39
CA TYR A 236 -10.48 -6.83 11.14
C TYR A 236 -11.17 -6.22 12.37
N ARG A 237 -11.30 -4.91 12.41
CA ARG A 237 -11.88 -4.15 13.51
C ARG A 237 -13.36 -4.50 13.78
N ASP A 238 -14.06 -5.05 12.80
CA ASP A 238 -15.43 -5.57 12.92
C ASP A 238 -15.50 -6.98 13.56
N GLY A 239 -14.35 -7.57 13.87
CA GLY A 239 -14.22 -8.92 14.42
C GLY A 239 -14.06 -10.03 13.38
N THR A 240 -14.16 -9.71 12.08
CA THR A 240 -13.97 -10.70 11.01
C THR A 240 -12.53 -11.21 11.00
N VAL A 241 -12.35 -12.53 11.07
CA VAL A 241 -11.07 -13.21 10.94
C VAL A 241 -10.95 -13.75 9.51
N PRO A 242 -10.11 -13.17 8.64
CA PRO A 242 -10.03 -13.59 7.24
C PRO A 242 -9.07 -14.77 7.01
N LEU A 243 -8.64 -15.46 8.06
CA LEU A 243 -7.72 -16.59 7.98
C LEU A 243 -8.48 -17.91 7.92
N VAL A 244 -8.13 -18.73 6.95
CA VAL A 244 -8.63 -20.11 6.82
C VAL A 244 -7.43 -21.06 7.03
N GLU A 245 -7.46 -21.85 8.10
CA GLU A 245 -6.35 -22.75 8.48
C GLU A 245 -4.99 -22.01 8.55
N GLY A 246 -5.00 -20.75 9.00
CA GLY A 246 -3.81 -19.89 9.08
C GLY A 246 -3.38 -19.24 7.75
N TRP A 247 -4.08 -19.50 6.65
CA TRP A 247 -3.84 -18.88 5.35
C TRP A 247 -4.72 -17.66 5.14
N PHE A 248 -4.10 -16.60 4.67
CA PHE A 248 -4.74 -15.37 4.24
C PHE A 248 -4.84 -15.32 2.72
N ALA A 249 -6.05 -15.27 2.18
CA ALA A 249 -6.31 -15.06 0.76
C ALA A 249 -6.15 -13.57 0.43
N THR A 250 -5.17 -13.23 -0.40
CA THR A 250 -4.77 -11.83 -0.60
C THR A 250 -5.69 -11.06 -1.55
N GLY A 251 -6.43 -11.75 -2.41
CA GLY A 251 -7.15 -11.17 -3.53
C GLY A 251 -6.24 -10.74 -4.68
N ASP A 252 -4.93 -11.02 -4.60
CA ASP A 252 -3.97 -10.79 -5.67
C ASP A 252 -3.72 -12.09 -6.43
N LEU A 253 -3.55 -11.98 -7.75
CA LEU A 253 -3.15 -13.10 -8.61
C LEU A 253 -1.65 -13.02 -8.90
N GLY A 254 -1.03 -14.18 -9.04
CA GLY A 254 0.39 -14.28 -9.34
C GLY A 254 0.81 -15.68 -9.74
N ARG A 255 2.09 -15.83 -10.02
CA ARG A 255 2.73 -17.10 -10.37
C ARG A 255 4.18 -17.13 -9.94
N TRP A 256 4.72 -18.32 -9.79
CA TRP A 256 6.15 -18.50 -9.65
C TRP A 256 6.85 -18.39 -11.01
N LEU A 257 7.96 -17.69 -11.03
CA LEU A 257 8.88 -17.68 -12.17
C LEU A 257 9.84 -18.88 -12.10
N ASP A 258 10.52 -19.19 -13.21
CA ASP A 258 11.46 -20.31 -13.30
C ASP A 258 12.66 -20.14 -12.35
N ASP A 259 12.99 -18.92 -11.96
CA ASP A 259 14.05 -18.59 -11.00
C ASP A 259 13.59 -18.67 -9.52
N GLY A 260 12.38 -19.14 -9.27
CA GLY A 260 11.77 -19.27 -7.95
C GLY A 260 11.25 -17.97 -7.34
N ARG A 261 11.14 -16.90 -8.11
CA ARG A 261 10.58 -15.61 -7.66
C ARG A 261 9.08 -15.57 -7.85
N LEU A 262 8.38 -15.00 -6.88
CA LEU A 262 6.96 -14.67 -7.01
C LEU A 262 6.79 -13.46 -7.93
N HIS A 263 6.02 -13.65 -8.99
CA HIS A 263 5.52 -12.57 -9.86
C HIS A 263 4.07 -12.28 -9.50
N VAL A 264 3.81 -11.07 -9.01
CA VAL A 264 2.45 -10.59 -8.72
C VAL A 264 1.89 -9.94 -9.98
N GLU A 265 0.81 -10.48 -10.50
CA GLU A 265 0.17 -9.98 -11.73
C GLU A 265 -0.77 -8.80 -11.46
N GLY A 266 -1.50 -8.84 -10.33
CA GLY A 266 -2.38 -7.76 -9.91
C GLY A 266 -3.57 -8.22 -9.08
N ARG A 267 -4.46 -7.29 -8.75
CA ARG A 267 -5.70 -7.57 -8.02
C ARG A 267 -6.68 -8.34 -8.89
N ARG A 268 -7.21 -9.47 -8.39
CA ARG A 268 -8.29 -10.23 -9.05
C ARG A 268 -9.46 -9.32 -9.45
N ALA A 269 -9.84 -8.39 -8.56
CA ALA A 269 -10.92 -7.44 -8.81
C ALA A 269 -10.62 -6.45 -9.95
N ASP A 270 -9.37 -6.25 -10.34
CA ASP A 270 -8.97 -5.37 -11.43
C ASP A 270 -8.77 -6.10 -12.77
N LEU A 271 -8.75 -7.44 -12.74
CA LEU A 271 -8.64 -8.25 -13.96
C LEU A 271 -9.82 -7.95 -14.90
N ILE A 272 -9.52 -7.66 -16.14
CA ILE A 272 -10.50 -7.43 -17.20
C ILE A 272 -10.66 -8.75 -17.95
N ILE A 273 -11.89 -9.25 -18.05
CA ILE A 273 -12.21 -10.43 -18.83
C ILE A 273 -12.96 -9.98 -20.08
N THR A 274 -12.27 -9.96 -21.21
CA THR A 274 -12.80 -9.50 -22.50
C THR A 274 -12.78 -10.62 -23.53
N GLY A 275 -13.95 -11.01 -24.03
CA GLY A 275 -14.06 -12.13 -24.98
C GLY A 275 -13.51 -13.45 -24.45
N GLY A 276 -13.57 -13.68 -23.12
CA GLY A 276 -13.03 -14.86 -22.44
C GLY A 276 -11.51 -14.81 -22.19
N GLU A 277 -10.83 -13.73 -22.57
CA GLU A 277 -9.39 -13.57 -22.35
C GLU A 277 -9.09 -12.57 -21.22
N ASN A 278 -8.04 -12.86 -20.45
CA ASN A 278 -7.59 -12.05 -19.35
C ASN A 278 -6.70 -10.90 -19.80
N VAL A 279 -7.00 -9.68 -19.35
CA VAL A 279 -6.21 -8.48 -19.60
C VAL A 279 -5.94 -7.76 -18.29
N TRP A 280 -4.66 -7.57 -17.97
CA TRP A 280 -4.23 -6.78 -16.82
C TRP A 280 -4.17 -5.30 -17.20
N PRO A 281 -4.73 -4.40 -16.36
CA PRO A 281 -4.66 -2.95 -16.61
C PRO A 281 -3.23 -2.40 -16.65
N ALA A 282 -2.37 -2.83 -15.72
CA ALA A 282 -1.06 -2.22 -15.53
C ALA A 282 -0.16 -2.27 -16.78
N PRO A 283 0.02 -3.40 -17.49
CA PRO A 283 0.82 -3.41 -18.71
C PRO A 283 0.27 -2.48 -19.80
N VAL A 284 -1.06 -2.36 -19.90
CA VAL A 284 -1.69 -1.46 -20.87
C VAL A 284 -1.44 0.01 -20.48
N GLU A 285 -1.63 0.32 -19.19
CA GLU A 285 -1.34 1.66 -18.65
C GLU A 285 0.13 2.06 -18.86
N ASP A 286 1.07 1.12 -18.70
CA ASP A 286 2.50 1.38 -18.88
C ASP A 286 2.85 1.76 -20.33
N VAL A 287 2.21 1.10 -21.31
CA VAL A 287 2.32 1.50 -22.73
C VAL A 287 1.73 2.88 -22.94
N LEU A 288 0.49 3.09 -22.46
CA LEU A 288 -0.25 4.32 -22.71
C LEU A 288 0.38 5.56 -22.09
N ARG A 289 1.09 5.43 -20.94
CA ARG A 289 1.82 6.56 -20.31
C ARG A 289 2.93 7.14 -21.20
N ARG A 290 3.41 6.37 -22.18
CA ARG A 290 4.44 6.78 -23.13
C ARG A 290 3.88 7.40 -24.42
N VAL A 291 2.55 7.35 -24.60
CA VAL A 291 1.90 7.92 -25.77
C VAL A 291 1.88 9.45 -25.66
N PRO A 292 2.32 10.18 -26.70
CA PRO A 292 2.21 11.64 -26.72
C PRO A 292 0.76 12.10 -26.50
N GLY A 293 0.60 13.16 -25.70
CA GLY A 293 -0.72 13.70 -25.34
C GLY A 293 -1.38 13.02 -24.12
N VAL A 294 -0.80 11.96 -23.55
CA VAL A 294 -1.25 11.33 -22.31
C VAL A 294 -0.55 11.96 -21.11
N GLY A 295 -1.29 12.65 -20.25
CA GLY A 295 -0.79 13.19 -18.98
C GLY A 295 -0.92 12.19 -17.84
N ASP A 296 -2.07 11.49 -17.76
CA ASP A 296 -2.30 10.40 -16.82
C ASP A 296 -3.28 9.39 -17.43
N VAL A 297 -3.23 8.14 -16.98
CA VAL A 297 -4.07 7.08 -17.55
C VAL A 297 -4.45 6.03 -16.53
N ALA A 298 -5.68 5.55 -16.65
CA ALA A 298 -6.16 4.36 -15.97
C ALA A 298 -6.91 3.47 -16.95
N VAL A 299 -6.74 2.16 -16.81
CA VAL A 299 -7.44 1.16 -17.62
C VAL A 299 -8.32 0.30 -16.72
N THR A 300 -9.55 0.04 -17.16
CA THR A 300 -10.48 -0.86 -16.46
C THR A 300 -11.43 -1.54 -17.44
N GLY A 301 -12.04 -2.65 -17.01
CA GLY A 301 -13.13 -3.29 -17.74
C GLY A 301 -14.43 -2.52 -17.54
N THR A 302 -15.11 -2.16 -18.63
CA THR A 302 -16.47 -1.64 -18.60
C THR A 302 -17.43 -2.69 -19.16
N PRO A 303 -18.64 -2.87 -18.58
CA PRO A 303 -19.59 -3.88 -19.05
C PRO A 303 -19.92 -3.75 -20.54
N ASP A 304 -20.00 -4.86 -21.22
CA ASP A 304 -20.36 -4.96 -22.64
C ASP A 304 -21.10 -6.27 -22.92
N PRO A 305 -22.23 -6.24 -23.66
CA PRO A 305 -23.06 -7.41 -23.87
C PRO A 305 -22.42 -8.46 -24.79
N GLU A 306 -21.50 -8.08 -25.67
CA GLU A 306 -20.82 -9.00 -26.60
C GLU A 306 -19.54 -9.56 -26.03
N TRP A 307 -18.74 -8.70 -25.34
CA TRP A 307 -17.41 -9.03 -24.87
C TRP A 307 -17.33 -9.35 -23.37
N GLY A 308 -18.47 -9.24 -22.65
CA GLY A 308 -18.51 -9.27 -21.20
C GLY A 308 -17.95 -7.98 -20.62
N GLN A 309 -16.71 -7.67 -20.95
CA GLN A 309 -16.08 -6.38 -20.61
C GLN A 309 -15.29 -5.83 -21.80
N LEU A 310 -15.29 -4.51 -21.97
CA LEU A 310 -14.38 -3.80 -22.88
C LEU A 310 -13.17 -3.31 -22.11
N VAL A 311 -11.99 -3.45 -22.68
CA VAL A 311 -10.79 -2.73 -22.21
C VAL A 311 -11.02 -1.24 -22.50
N THR A 312 -11.23 -0.46 -21.44
CA THR A 312 -11.51 0.99 -21.51
C THR A 312 -10.36 1.77 -20.92
N ALA A 313 -9.78 2.67 -21.70
CA ALA A 313 -8.74 3.60 -21.24
C ALA A 313 -9.39 4.94 -20.86
N TYR A 314 -9.15 5.39 -19.63
CA TYR A 314 -9.49 6.72 -19.14
C TYR A 314 -8.21 7.55 -19.15
N VAL A 315 -8.18 8.62 -19.94
CA VAL A 315 -6.98 9.43 -20.16
C VAL A 315 -7.21 10.86 -19.72
N VAL A 316 -6.29 11.36 -18.91
CA VAL A 316 -6.14 12.80 -18.64
C VAL A 316 -5.18 13.35 -19.69
N PRO A 317 -5.60 14.28 -20.55
CA PRO A 317 -4.72 14.86 -21.55
C PRO A 317 -3.52 15.63 -20.93
N ALA A 318 -2.37 15.56 -21.57
CA ALA A 318 -1.19 16.37 -21.18
C ALA A 318 -1.25 17.81 -21.69
N GLY A 319 -2.20 18.12 -22.59
CA GLY A 319 -2.35 19.43 -23.23
C GLY A 319 -3.63 19.50 -24.07
N THR A 320 -3.64 20.38 -25.06
CA THR A 320 -4.83 20.67 -25.89
C THR A 320 -5.08 19.66 -27.00
N ASP A 321 -4.13 18.75 -27.27
CA ASP A 321 -4.23 17.74 -28.34
C ASP A 321 -4.22 16.33 -27.71
N PRO A 322 -5.39 15.81 -27.28
CA PRO A 322 -5.49 14.50 -26.66
C PRO A 322 -5.30 13.37 -27.71
N PRO A 323 -4.76 12.20 -27.30
CA PRO A 323 -4.65 11.07 -28.22
C PRO A 323 -6.02 10.57 -28.65
N THR A 324 -6.11 10.09 -29.89
CA THR A 324 -7.31 9.42 -30.40
C THR A 324 -7.33 7.93 -30.01
N LEU A 325 -8.50 7.29 -30.10
CA LEU A 325 -8.61 5.84 -29.85
C LEU A 325 -7.67 5.03 -30.77
N ASP A 326 -7.53 5.44 -32.04
CA ASP A 326 -6.66 4.73 -32.98
C ASP A 326 -5.19 4.84 -32.59
N VAL A 327 -4.74 5.99 -32.12
CA VAL A 327 -3.36 6.19 -31.63
C VAL A 327 -3.07 5.29 -30.42
N VAL A 328 -3.94 5.29 -29.40
CA VAL A 328 -3.74 4.44 -28.21
C VAL A 328 -3.81 2.95 -28.56
N ARG A 329 -4.68 2.55 -29.49
CA ARG A 329 -4.77 1.16 -29.96
C ARG A 329 -3.52 0.74 -30.72
N ALA A 330 -3.01 1.59 -31.60
CA ALA A 330 -1.79 1.32 -32.35
C ALA A 330 -0.60 1.12 -31.42
N ALA A 331 -0.42 2.00 -30.44
CA ALA A 331 0.65 1.90 -29.45
C ALA A 331 0.58 0.57 -28.67
N VAL A 332 -0.61 0.19 -28.17
CA VAL A 332 -0.76 -1.06 -27.42
C VAL A 332 -0.50 -2.29 -28.30
N LYS A 333 -0.95 -2.31 -29.55
CA LYS A 333 -0.73 -3.44 -30.46
C LYS A 333 0.74 -3.66 -30.86
N GLN A 334 1.59 -2.63 -30.74
CA GLN A 334 3.02 -2.76 -31.02
C GLN A 334 3.76 -3.53 -29.92
N GLU A 335 3.28 -3.49 -28.68
CA GLU A 335 4.01 -4.05 -27.53
C GLU A 335 3.25 -5.19 -26.83
N LEU A 336 1.92 -5.25 -26.98
CA LEU A 336 1.07 -6.21 -26.27
C LEU A 336 0.13 -6.96 -27.25
N PRO A 337 -0.36 -8.14 -26.85
CA PRO A 337 -1.35 -8.88 -27.62
C PRO A 337 -2.59 -8.04 -27.95
N ALA A 338 -3.20 -8.28 -29.12
CA ALA A 338 -4.32 -7.49 -29.64
C ALA A 338 -5.52 -7.37 -28.68
N ARG A 339 -5.76 -8.39 -27.80
CA ARG A 339 -6.80 -8.37 -26.78
C ARG A 339 -6.61 -7.26 -25.75
N CYS A 340 -5.36 -6.84 -25.50
CA CYS A 340 -5.03 -5.76 -24.57
C CYS A 340 -5.37 -4.37 -25.12
N SER A 341 -5.65 -4.28 -26.43
CA SER A 341 -5.90 -2.99 -27.11
C SER A 341 -7.22 -2.38 -26.63
N PRO A 342 -7.24 -1.13 -26.14
CA PRO A 342 -8.45 -0.47 -25.71
C PRO A 342 -9.51 -0.42 -26.82
N ARG A 343 -10.74 -0.76 -26.47
CA ARG A 343 -11.91 -0.64 -27.35
C ARG A 343 -12.69 0.65 -27.11
N ARG A 344 -12.45 1.30 -25.97
CA ARG A 344 -13.04 2.59 -25.61
C ARG A 344 -11.96 3.50 -25.03
N LEU A 345 -12.01 4.77 -25.42
CA LEU A 345 -11.21 5.85 -24.86
C LEU A 345 -12.17 6.88 -24.27
N VAL A 346 -11.93 7.24 -23.00
CA VAL A 346 -12.69 8.27 -22.29
C VAL A 346 -11.69 9.35 -21.85
N LEU A 347 -11.88 10.57 -22.28
CA LEU A 347 -11.12 11.70 -21.81
C LEU A 347 -11.74 12.22 -20.51
N VAL A 348 -10.93 12.46 -19.51
CA VAL A 348 -11.33 12.93 -18.19
C VAL A 348 -10.39 14.04 -17.70
N ASP A 349 -10.90 14.96 -16.90
CA ASP A 349 -10.07 16.04 -16.34
C ASP A 349 -9.14 15.52 -15.25
N THR A 350 -9.59 14.53 -14.47
CA THR A 350 -8.81 13.90 -13.40
C THR A 350 -9.20 12.44 -13.23
N LEU A 351 -8.24 11.61 -12.76
CA LEU A 351 -8.52 10.24 -12.35
C LEU A 351 -8.92 10.19 -10.87
N PRO A 352 -9.99 9.45 -10.51
CA PRO A 352 -10.33 9.24 -9.11
C PRO A 352 -9.19 8.47 -8.41
N ARG A 353 -8.74 8.98 -7.27
CA ARG A 353 -7.66 8.37 -6.50
C ARG A 353 -8.11 8.03 -5.08
N THR A 354 -7.49 7.01 -4.53
CA THR A 354 -7.56 6.70 -3.10
C THR A 354 -6.71 7.70 -2.32
N ASN A 355 -6.87 7.73 -1.01
CA ASN A 355 -6.06 8.58 -0.12
C ASN A 355 -4.54 8.29 -0.22
N LEU A 356 -4.15 7.11 -0.72
CA LEU A 356 -2.77 6.72 -1.03
C LEU A 356 -2.29 7.17 -2.42
N GLY A 357 -3.12 7.91 -3.17
CA GLY A 357 -2.81 8.33 -4.52
C GLY A 357 -2.98 7.24 -5.59
N LYS A 358 -3.39 6.01 -5.24
CA LYS A 358 -3.69 4.95 -6.20
C LYS A 358 -5.00 5.26 -6.92
N VAL A 359 -5.09 4.88 -8.20
CA VAL A 359 -6.32 5.01 -8.97
C VAL A 359 -7.43 4.15 -8.34
N ALA A 360 -8.57 4.77 -8.05
CA ALA A 360 -9.76 4.12 -7.53
C ALA A 360 -10.62 3.58 -8.68
N ARG A 361 -10.17 2.48 -9.34
CA ARG A 361 -10.79 1.92 -10.56
C ARG A 361 -12.26 1.60 -10.41
N HIS A 362 -12.72 1.23 -9.21
CA HIS A 362 -14.15 0.97 -8.96
C HIS A 362 -15.04 2.19 -9.24
N ARG A 363 -14.51 3.42 -9.10
CA ARG A 363 -15.23 4.67 -9.43
C ARG A 363 -15.26 4.97 -10.92
N LEU A 364 -14.42 4.31 -11.72
CA LEU A 364 -14.40 4.44 -13.19
C LEU A 364 -15.34 3.44 -13.87
N ARG A 365 -15.74 2.37 -13.20
CA ARG A 365 -16.61 1.32 -13.75
C ARG A 365 -18.09 1.74 -13.80
N ASN A 366 -18.47 2.66 -12.92
CA ASN A 366 -19.81 3.26 -12.85
C ASN A 366 -19.63 4.78 -12.81
N PRO A 367 -19.43 5.44 -13.96
CA PRO A 367 -19.34 6.90 -14.04
C PRO A 367 -20.69 7.59 -13.77
#